data_4dc7ae8cd0f7f12f085fcd27ade28552
#
_entry.id   4dc7ae8cd0f7f12f085fcd27ade28552
#
_cell.length_a   1.000
_cell.length_b   1.000
_cell.length_c   1.000
_cell.angle_alpha   90.00
_cell.angle_beta   90.00
_cell.angle_gamma   90.00
#
_symmetry.space_group_name_H-M   'P 1'
#
loop_
_entity.id
_entity.type
_entity.pdbx_description
1 polymer ?
#
loop_
_entity_poly.entity_id
_entity_poly.type
_entity_poly.pdbx_seq_one_letter_code
_entity_poly.pdbx_strand_id
1 'polypeptide(L)'
;MADVQSKYSAIPYGWKEIDIAAVVAQLIYSQKVTIKFAGNTIQPDDPKLPDMLRKKSEIGKTSISKRKTISATMMRDVKAMLREYFDIMDVPDDEDGLIRFVTEKFSEQRDYYASLDARYDGHKYPDRALVQEAIHLMDDVLSQKKDNIALIERVLKKEDALFDNKEVMSNGIENFFKTQVTVFDQAVQFEKSLHDDLDRIAENEEAHKALNTIRLITMVQ
;
A
#
# COMPACT_ATOMS: atom_id res chain seq x y z
N MET A 1 -30.99 -11.33 4.50
CA MET A 1 -31.35 -12.78 4.52
C MET A 1 -32.87 -12.98 4.56
N ALA A 2 -33.63 -12.22 5.35
CA ALA A 2 -35.10 -12.34 5.42
C ALA A 2 -35.79 -12.23 4.04
N ASP A 3 -35.43 -11.27 3.22
CA ASP A 3 -36.00 -11.08 1.87
C ASP A 3 -35.69 -12.27 0.94
N VAL A 4 -34.49 -12.85 1.06
CA VAL A 4 -34.10 -14.02 0.29
C VAL A 4 -34.95 -15.23 0.68
N GLN A 5 -35.14 -15.48 1.98
CA GLN A 5 -36.01 -16.53 2.46
C GLN A 5 -37.46 -16.33 2.03
N SER A 6 -38.00 -15.12 2.24
CA SER A 6 -39.37 -14.80 1.84
C SER A 6 -39.62 -15.03 0.34
N LYS A 7 -38.68 -14.60 -0.51
CA LYS A 7 -38.77 -14.76 -1.96
C LYS A 7 -38.77 -16.22 -2.38
N TYR A 8 -37.83 -17.01 -1.90
CA TYR A 8 -37.61 -18.38 -2.39
C TYR A 8 -38.44 -19.43 -1.67
N SER A 9 -39.03 -19.15 -0.50
CA SER A 9 -40.04 -20.00 0.13
C SER A 9 -41.44 -19.82 -0.46
N ALA A 10 -41.71 -18.70 -1.15
CA ALA A 10 -42.96 -18.45 -1.83
C ALA A 10 -43.10 -19.15 -3.18
N ILE A 11 -44.33 -19.25 -3.71
CA ILE A 11 -44.62 -19.69 -5.08
C ILE A 11 -43.93 -18.72 -6.08
N PRO A 12 -43.26 -19.21 -7.13
CA PRO A 12 -43.27 -20.61 -7.65
C PRO A 12 -42.15 -21.51 -7.08
N TYR A 13 -41.30 -21.02 -6.20
CA TYR A 13 -40.08 -21.73 -5.79
C TYR A 13 -40.36 -22.79 -4.70
N GLY A 14 -41.03 -22.41 -3.61
CA GLY A 14 -41.43 -23.32 -2.53
C GLY A 14 -40.27 -24.01 -1.76
N TRP A 15 -39.07 -23.37 -1.75
CA TRP A 15 -37.91 -23.95 -1.09
C TRP A 15 -38.01 -23.91 0.42
N LYS A 16 -37.50 -24.94 1.10
CA LYS A 16 -37.41 -24.92 2.56
C LYS A 16 -36.35 -23.92 3.02
N GLU A 17 -36.58 -23.28 4.16
CA GLU A 17 -35.64 -22.29 4.74
C GLU A 17 -34.21 -22.85 4.89
N ILE A 18 -34.09 -24.17 5.21
CA ILE A 18 -32.77 -24.81 5.35
C ILE A 18 -32.04 -24.93 4.02
N ASP A 19 -32.74 -25.21 2.93
CA ASP A 19 -32.15 -25.34 1.60
C ASP A 19 -31.67 -23.95 1.10
N ILE A 20 -32.47 -22.93 1.35
CA ILE A 20 -32.11 -21.53 1.05
C ILE A 20 -30.84 -21.14 1.82
N ALA A 21 -30.78 -21.46 3.11
CA ALA A 21 -29.60 -21.16 3.95
C ALA A 21 -28.36 -21.92 3.44
N ALA A 22 -28.51 -23.19 3.01
CA ALA A 22 -27.41 -23.96 2.44
C ALA A 22 -26.87 -23.36 1.13
N VAL A 23 -27.78 -22.97 0.22
CA VAL A 23 -27.36 -22.32 -1.05
C VAL A 23 -26.68 -20.99 -0.77
N VAL A 24 -27.18 -20.18 0.16
CA VAL A 24 -26.54 -18.93 0.53
C VAL A 24 -25.16 -19.17 1.16
N ALA A 25 -25.04 -20.16 2.05
CA ALA A 25 -23.73 -20.53 2.62
C ALA A 25 -22.75 -20.94 1.52
N GLN A 26 -23.19 -21.73 0.54
CA GLN A 26 -22.35 -22.11 -0.61
C GLN A 26 -21.93 -20.88 -1.45
N LEU A 27 -22.83 -19.91 -1.65
CA LEU A 27 -22.50 -18.68 -2.36
C LEU A 27 -21.52 -17.79 -1.59
N ILE A 28 -21.59 -17.80 -0.25
CA ILE A 28 -20.64 -17.10 0.62
C ILE A 28 -19.27 -17.77 0.55
N TYR A 29 -19.25 -19.10 0.71
CA TYR A 29 -18.01 -19.88 0.66
C TYR A 29 -17.32 -19.78 -0.70
N SER A 30 -18.10 -19.79 -1.80
CA SER A 30 -17.58 -19.58 -3.16
C SER A 30 -17.33 -18.10 -3.52
N GLN A 31 -17.44 -17.21 -2.54
CA GLN A 31 -17.18 -15.77 -2.66
C GLN A 31 -18.01 -15.06 -3.74
N LYS A 32 -19.21 -15.56 -4.03
CA LYS A 32 -20.14 -14.92 -4.98
C LYS A 32 -20.97 -13.82 -4.35
N VAL A 33 -21.13 -13.86 -3.03
CA VAL A 33 -21.88 -12.87 -2.26
C VAL A 33 -21.08 -12.44 -1.02
N THR A 34 -21.33 -11.20 -0.61
CA THR A 34 -20.83 -10.64 0.65
C THR A 34 -21.97 -10.66 1.66
N ILE A 35 -21.69 -11.09 2.90
CA ILE A 35 -22.60 -11.05 4.01
C ILE A 35 -22.21 -9.93 4.98
N LYS A 36 -23.23 -9.21 5.48
CA LYS A 36 -23.07 -8.25 6.58
C LYS A 36 -24.07 -8.58 7.68
N PHE A 37 -23.60 -8.52 8.92
CA PHE A 37 -24.41 -8.67 10.11
C PHE A 37 -24.36 -7.39 10.94
N ALA A 38 -25.51 -6.81 11.21
CA ALA A 38 -25.61 -5.51 11.90
C ALA A 38 -24.67 -4.43 11.31
N GLY A 39 -24.51 -4.41 9.98
CA GLY A 39 -23.66 -3.48 9.25
C GLY A 39 -22.19 -3.88 9.09
N ASN A 40 -21.70 -4.87 9.84
CA ASN A 40 -20.33 -5.33 9.77
C ASN A 40 -20.17 -6.48 8.76
N THR A 41 -19.14 -6.42 7.92
CA THR A 41 -18.82 -7.52 7.00
C THR A 41 -18.34 -8.74 7.78
N ILE A 42 -18.92 -9.92 7.46
CA ILE A 42 -18.62 -11.19 8.11
C ILE A 42 -17.78 -12.05 7.16
N GLN A 43 -16.76 -12.69 7.72
CA GLN A 43 -15.91 -13.60 6.96
C GLN A 43 -16.60 -14.97 6.78
N PRO A 44 -16.28 -15.72 5.69
CA PRO A 44 -16.88 -17.04 5.42
C PRO A 44 -16.61 -18.09 6.50
N ASP A 45 -15.55 -17.94 7.27
CA ASP A 45 -15.12 -18.83 8.35
C ASP A 45 -15.65 -18.46 9.75
N ASP A 46 -16.48 -17.40 9.83
CA ASP A 46 -17.06 -16.99 11.11
C ASP A 46 -17.93 -18.11 11.71
N PRO A 47 -17.64 -18.60 12.93
CA PRO A 47 -18.38 -19.70 13.56
C PRO A 47 -19.85 -19.38 13.81
N LYS A 48 -20.25 -18.11 13.83
CA LYS A 48 -21.64 -17.65 13.99
C LYS A 48 -22.41 -17.56 12.67
N LEU A 49 -21.75 -17.77 11.54
CA LEU A 49 -22.38 -17.68 10.22
C LEU A 49 -23.63 -18.57 10.08
N PRO A 50 -23.62 -19.84 10.54
CA PRO A 50 -24.83 -20.69 10.49
C PRO A 50 -26.03 -20.09 11.23
N ASP A 51 -25.80 -19.44 12.37
CA ASP A 51 -26.85 -18.80 13.16
C ASP A 51 -27.42 -17.58 12.43
N MET A 52 -26.58 -16.76 11.82
CA MET A 52 -26.98 -15.58 11.02
C MET A 52 -27.84 -15.96 9.81
N LEU A 53 -27.69 -17.15 9.28
CA LEU A 53 -28.46 -17.65 8.13
C LEU A 53 -29.75 -18.37 8.50
N ARG A 54 -29.90 -18.83 9.76
CA ARG A 54 -31.00 -19.72 10.19
C ARG A 54 -31.85 -19.23 11.33
N LYS A 55 -31.27 -18.51 12.31
CA LYS A 55 -32.01 -18.05 13.49
C LYS A 55 -32.89 -16.84 13.14
N LYS A 56 -34.19 -16.93 13.41
CA LYS A 56 -35.15 -15.85 13.14
C LYS A 56 -34.78 -14.51 13.76
N SER A 57 -34.15 -14.54 14.94
CA SER A 57 -33.65 -13.32 15.62
C SER A 57 -32.48 -12.65 14.90
N GLU A 58 -31.73 -13.39 14.09
CA GLU A 58 -30.50 -12.94 13.43
C GLU A 58 -30.70 -12.62 11.94
N ILE A 59 -31.62 -13.33 11.28
CA ILE A 59 -31.93 -13.20 9.86
C ILE A 59 -32.27 -11.76 9.47
N GLY A 60 -33.03 -11.04 10.30
CA GLY A 60 -33.40 -9.66 10.06
C GLY A 60 -32.23 -8.66 10.12
N LYS A 61 -31.17 -9.02 10.82
CA LYS A 61 -29.93 -8.22 10.94
C LYS A 61 -28.89 -8.58 9.86
N THR A 62 -29.16 -9.65 9.08
CA THR A 62 -28.24 -10.20 8.07
C THR A 62 -28.61 -9.69 6.69
N SER A 63 -27.74 -8.93 6.07
CA SER A 63 -27.85 -8.49 4.69
C SER A 63 -26.88 -9.29 3.79
N ILE A 64 -27.34 -9.59 2.59
CA ILE A 64 -26.59 -10.33 1.57
C ILE A 64 -26.60 -9.49 0.32
N SER A 65 -25.44 -9.28 -0.25
CA SER A 65 -25.28 -8.55 -1.52
C SER A 65 -24.40 -9.33 -2.48
N LYS A 66 -24.61 -9.15 -3.77
CA LYS A 66 -23.68 -9.69 -4.77
C LYS A 66 -22.30 -9.10 -4.51
N ARG A 67 -21.28 -9.95 -4.43
CA ARG A 67 -19.90 -9.48 -4.34
C ARG A 67 -19.57 -8.74 -5.64
N LYS A 68 -19.07 -7.54 -5.51
CA LYS A 68 -18.45 -6.85 -6.62
C LYS A 68 -17.08 -7.50 -6.82
N THR A 69 -16.77 -7.86 -8.04
CA THR A 69 -15.49 -8.45 -8.44
C THR A 69 -14.72 -7.48 -9.30
N ILE A 70 -13.42 -7.56 -9.26
CA ILE A 70 -12.52 -6.82 -10.14
C ILE A 70 -12.81 -7.29 -11.58
N SER A 71 -12.91 -6.37 -12.55
CA SER A 71 -13.12 -6.75 -13.94
C SER A 71 -11.90 -7.48 -14.52
N ALA A 72 -12.11 -8.34 -15.50
CA ALA A 72 -11.01 -9.07 -16.16
C ALA A 72 -9.96 -8.12 -16.77
N THR A 73 -10.39 -6.95 -17.25
CA THR A 73 -9.49 -5.91 -17.77
C THR A 73 -8.64 -5.33 -16.66
N MET A 74 -9.24 -4.87 -15.56
CA MET A 74 -8.49 -4.34 -14.42
C MET A 74 -7.54 -5.38 -13.81
N MET A 75 -7.97 -6.65 -13.74
CA MET A 75 -7.13 -7.75 -13.28
C MET A 75 -5.89 -7.92 -14.14
N ARG A 76 -6.04 -7.89 -15.46
CA ARG A 76 -4.95 -7.98 -16.43
C ARG A 76 -4.01 -6.79 -16.29
N ASP A 77 -4.55 -5.58 -16.25
CA ASP A 77 -3.78 -4.34 -16.27
C ASP A 77 -2.97 -4.18 -14.98
N VAL A 78 -3.58 -4.41 -13.81
CA VAL A 78 -2.85 -4.35 -12.54
C VAL A 78 -1.77 -5.43 -12.42
N LYS A 79 -2.01 -6.64 -12.95
CA LYS A 79 -0.98 -7.70 -12.94
C LYS A 79 0.20 -7.34 -13.83
N ALA A 80 -0.03 -6.72 -14.99
CA ALA A 80 1.03 -6.22 -15.86
C ALA A 80 1.86 -5.14 -15.14
N MET A 81 1.20 -4.15 -14.57
CA MET A 81 1.82 -3.08 -13.80
C MET A 81 2.63 -3.63 -12.61
N LEU A 82 2.09 -4.56 -11.82
CA LEU A 82 2.79 -5.11 -10.66
C LEU A 82 4.05 -5.90 -11.03
N ARG A 83 4.01 -6.66 -12.15
CA ARG A 83 5.20 -7.36 -12.66
C ARG A 83 6.32 -6.40 -12.99
N GLU A 84 6.01 -5.33 -13.67
CA GLU A 84 6.97 -4.30 -14.06
C GLU A 84 7.45 -3.49 -12.84
N TYR A 85 6.52 -3.05 -12.01
CA TYR A 85 6.84 -2.23 -10.85
C TYR A 85 7.73 -2.94 -9.82
N PHE A 86 7.44 -4.21 -9.50
CA PHE A 86 8.21 -5.00 -8.52
C PHE A 86 9.29 -5.87 -9.14
N ASP A 87 9.43 -5.87 -10.48
CA ASP A 87 10.37 -6.74 -11.22
C ASP A 87 10.18 -8.22 -10.86
N ILE A 88 8.95 -8.71 -10.95
CA ILE A 88 8.55 -10.07 -10.57
C ILE A 88 7.71 -10.72 -11.67
N MET A 89 7.77 -12.06 -11.78
CA MET A 89 6.99 -12.82 -12.75
C MET A 89 5.69 -13.37 -12.13
N ASP A 90 5.77 -13.82 -10.89
CA ASP A 90 4.67 -14.53 -10.22
C ASP A 90 3.75 -13.55 -9.47
N VAL A 91 2.63 -13.23 -10.11
CA VAL A 91 1.53 -12.47 -9.52
C VAL A 91 0.30 -13.36 -9.48
N PRO A 92 -0.41 -13.48 -8.33
CA PRO A 92 -1.57 -14.36 -8.19
C PRO A 92 -2.64 -14.15 -9.25
N ASP A 93 -3.27 -15.25 -9.69
CA ASP A 93 -4.31 -15.23 -10.72
C ASP A 93 -5.70 -14.99 -10.17
N ASP A 94 -5.93 -15.36 -8.91
CA ASP A 94 -7.21 -15.16 -8.23
C ASP A 94 -7.28 -13.79 -7.55
N GLU A 95 -8.51 -13.28 -7.39
CA GLU A 95 -8.75 -11.93 -6.84
C GLU A 95 -8.23 -11.80 -5.40
N ASP A 96 -8.48 -12.77 -4.55
CA ASP A 96 -8.13 -12.66 -3.12
C ASP A 96 -6.61 -12.78 -2.92
N GLY A 97 -5.96 -13.65 -3.68
CA GLY A 97 -4.50 -13.76 -3.74
C GLY A 97 -3.87 -12.46 -4.22
N LEU A 98 -4.42 -11.86 -5.29
CA LEU A 98 -3.94 -10.59 -5.83
C LEU A 98 -4.10 -9.44 -4.82
N ILE A 99 -5.24 -9.31 -4.16
CA ILE A 99 -5.47 -8.27 -3.15
C ILE A 99 -4.51 -8.38 -1.98
N ARG A 100 -4.29 -9.62 -1.48
CA ARG A 100 -3.32 -9.88 -0.42
C ARG A 100 -1.92 -9.51 -0.89
N PHE A 101 -1.52 -9.96 -2.05
CA PHE A 101 -0.23 -9.67 -2.66
C PHE A 101 0.01 -8.16 -2.80
N VAL A 102 -0.96 -7.40 -3.34
CA VAL A 102 -0.89 -5.94 -3.46
C VAL A 102 -0.70 -5.31 -2.08
N THR A 103 -1.54 -5.70 -1.11
CA THR A 103 -1.47 -5.14 0.24
C THR A 103 -0.13 -5.43 0.91
N GLU A 104 0.39 -6.65 0.80
CA GLU A 104 1.68 -7.04 1.36
C GLU A 104 2.83 -6.29 0.69
N LYS A 105 2.90 -6.28 -0.64
CA LYS A 105 3.99 -5.63 -1.38
C LYS A 105 4.07 -4.13 -1.17
N PHE A 106 2.95 -3.44 -1.21
CA PHE A 106 2.95 -2.00 -0.92
C PHE A 106 3.21 -1.69 0.55
N SER A 107 2.82 -2.57 1.49
CA SER A 107 3.19 -2.42 2.90
C SER A 107 4.69 -2.64 3.13
N GLU A 108 5.29 -3.67 2.52
CA GLU A 108 6.75 -3.90 2.53
C GLU A 108 7.51 -2.69 1.99
N GLN A 109 7.06 -2.14 0.85
CA GLN A 109 7.69 -0.97 0.24
C GLN A 109 7.56 0.29 1.12
N ARG A 110 6.40 0.50 1.71
CA ARG A 110 6.14 1.59 2.67
C ARG A 110 7.08 1.49 3.88
N ASP A 111 7.21 0.30 4.46
CA ASP A 111 8.06 0.07 5.64
C ASP A 111 9.55 0.22 5.29
N TYR A 112 9.94 -0.19 4.09
CA TYR A 112 11.27 0.05 3.56
C TYR A 112 11.57 1.55 3.47
N TYR A 113 10.68 2.36 2.89
CA TYR A 113 10.85 3.82 2.81
C TYR A 113 10.84 4.47 4.21
N ALA A 114 10.04 3.98 5.14
CA ALA A 114 10.08 4.43 6.52
C ALA A 114 11.43 4.12 7.19
N SER A 115 12.05 2.99 6.87
CA SER A 115 13.41 2.66 7.33
C SER A 115 14.47 3.58 6.77
N LEU A 116 14.29 4.06 5.52
CA LEU A 116 15.16 5.07 4.92
C LEU A 116 14.96 6.44 5.59
N ASP A 117 13.71 6.86 5.85
CA ASP A 117 13.44 8.13 6.54
C ASP A 117 14.09 8.19 7.92
N ALA A 118 14.08 7.07 8.66
CA ALA A 118 14.74 6.96 9.97
C ALA A 118 16.26 7.22 9.91
N ARG A 119 16.91 6.99 8.76
CA ARG A 119 18.35 7.27 8.57
C ARG A 119 18.68 8.75 8.54
N TYR A 120 17.68 9.61 8.33
CA TYR A 120 17.84 11.06 8.37
C TYR A 120 17.85 11.62 9.81
N ASP A 121 17.44 10.84 10.79
CA ASP A 121 17.34 11.32 12.16
C ASP A 121 18.72 11.69 12.73
N GLY A 122 18.85 12.95 13.15
CA GLY A 122 20.11 13.52 13.62
C GLY A 122 21.10 13.92 12.51
N HIS A 123 20.75 13.74 11.23
CA HIS A 123 21.58 14.08 10.08
C HIS A 123 20.86 15.08 9.16
N LYS A 124 21.64 15.88 8.45
CA LYS A 124 21.14 16.82 7.43
C LYS A 124 21.43 16.29 6.01
N TYR A 125 21.02 15.06 5.76
CA TYR A 125 21.12 14.50 4.41
C TYR A 125 20.13 15.16 3.44
N PRO A 126 20.46 15.24 2.16
CA PRO A 126 19.60 15.85 1.15
C PRO A 126 18.32 15.02 0.91
N ASP A 127 17.29 15.69 0.39
CA ASP A 127 16.12 15.06 -0.22
C ASP A 127 15.22 14.22 0.72
N ARG A 128 15.24 14.47 2.04
CA ARG A 128 14.32 13.79 2.99
C ARG A 128 12.85 13.93 2.58
N ALA A 129 12.47 15.08 2.03
CA ALA A 129 11.10 15.33 1.59
C ALA A 129 10.63 14.30 0.55
N LEU A 130 11.50 13.88 -0.38
CA LEU A 130 11.19 12.88 -1.39
C LEU A 130 10.89 11.51 -0.76
N VAL A 131 11.59 11.14 0.31
CA VAL A 131 11.32 9.91 1.06
C VAL A 131 9.95 9.98 1.74
N GLN A 132 9.61 11.12 2.33
CA GLN A 132 8.31 11.32 2.98
C GLN A 132 7.17 11.32 1.95
N GLU A 133 7.36 11.91 0.78
CA GLU A 133 6.42 11.83 -0.34
C GLU A 133 6.22 10.37 -0.80
N ALA A 134 7.30 9.58 -0.85
CA ALA A 134 7.23 8.17 -1.17
C ALA A 134 6.37 7.38 -0.15
N ILE A 135 6.57 7.62 1.15
CA ILE A 135 5.77 7.02 2.22
C ILE A 135 4.30 7.41 2.08
N HIS A 136 4.01 8.71 1.84
CA HIS A 136 2.64 9.19 1.64
C HIS A 136 1.96 8.57 0.42
N LEU A 137 2.70 8.34 -0.66
CA LEU A 137 2.18 7.67 -1.85
C LEU A 137 1.77 6.22 -1.55
N MET A 138 2.60 5.47 -0.79
CA MET A 138 2.27 4.12 -0.36
C MET A 138 1.07 4.11 0.59
N ASP A 139 1.01 5.04 1.55
CA ASP A 139 -0.14 5.18 2.47
C ASP A 139 -1.43 5.54 1.72
N ASP A 140 -1.36 6.37 0.67
CA ASP A 140 -2.52 6.71 -0.19
C ASP A 140 -3.06 5.46 -0.93
N VAL A 141 -2.18 4.63 -1.48
CA VAL A 141 -2.57 3.35 -2.09
C VAL A 141 -3.23 2.44 -1.05
N LEU A 142 -2.59 2.24 0.09
CA LEU A 142 -3.05 1.35 1.16
C LEU A 142 -4.31 1.85 1.89
N SER A 143 -4.67 3.13 1.74
CA SER A 143 -5.88 3.69 2.33
C SER A 143 -7.15 2.96 1.89
N GLN A 144 -7.12 2.34 0.70
CA GLN A 144 -8.25 1.62 0.10
C GLN A 144 -8.24 0.10 0.37
N LYS A 145 -7.33 -0.42 1.21
CA LYS A 145 -7.14 -1.87 1.45
C LYS A 145 -8.37 -2.64 1.96
N LYS A 146 -9.44 -1.94 2.38
CA LYS A 146 -10.69 -2.55 2.83
C LYS A 146 -11.70 -2.81 1.70
N ASP A 147 -11.47 -2.28 0.51
CA ASP A 147 -12.32 -2.45 -0.67
C ASP A 147 -11.44 -2.89 -1.85
N ASN A 148 -11.61 -4.13 -2.28
CA ASN A 148 -10.79 -4.76 -3.32
C ASN A 148 -10.75 -3.94 -4.62
N ILE A 149 -11.93 -3.46 -5.06
CA ILE A 149 -12.04 -2.70 -6.31
C ILE A 149 -11.37 -1.35 -6.14
N ALA A 150 -11.68 -0.64 -5.05
CA ALA A 150 -11.12 0.67 -4.79
C ALA A 150 -9.58 0.62 -4.64
N LEU A 151 -9.05 -0.46 -4.05
CA LEU A 151 -7.60 -0.67 -3.95
C LEU A 151 -6.97 -0.79 -5.34
N ILE A 152 -7.51 -1.67 -6.19
CA ILE A 152 -6.95 -1.87 -7.55
C ILE A 152 -7.12 -0.62 -8.42
N GLU A 153 -8.27 0.04 -8.36
CA GLU A 153 -8.47 1.34 -9.03
C GLU A 153 -7.46 2.40 -8.56
N ARG A 154 -7.15 2.42 -7.26
CA ARG A 154 -6.17 3.35 -6.71
C ARG A 154 -4.77 3.04 -7.22
N VAL A 155 -4.36 1.78 -7.23
CA VAL A 155 -3.06 1.35 -7.78
C VAL A 155 -2.92 1.77 -9.23
N LEU A 156 -3.88 1.42 -10.09
CA LEU A 156 -3.85 1.78 -11.51
C LEU A 156 -3.88 3.30 -11.73
N LYS A 157 -4.68 4.03 -10.95
CA LYS A 157 -4.72 5.49 -11.04
C LYS A 157 -3.41 6.18 -10.67
N LYS A 158 -2.61 5.53 -9.84
CA LYS A 158 -1.32 6.06 -9.35
C LYS A 158 -0.12 5.47 -10.09
N GLU A 159 -0.34 4.70 -11.13
CA GLU A 159 0.70 3.99 -11.87
C GLU A 159 1.88 4.89 -12.23
N ASP A 160 1.65 5.98 -12.96
CA ASP A 160 2.71 6.92 -13.36
C ASP A 160 3.48 7.45 -12.13
N ALA A 161 2.75 7.92 -11.11
CA ALA A 161 3.36 8.45 -9.89
C ALA A 161 4.18 7.40 -9.12
N LEU A 162 3.76 6.12 -9.16
CA LEU A 162 4.49 5.02 -8.55
C LEU A 162 5.81 4.76 -9.29
N PHE A 163 5.80 4.72 -10.62
CA PHE A 163 7.01 4.54 -11.42
C PHE A 163 7.97 5.71 -11.28
N ASP A 164 7.49 6.95 -11.37
CA ASP A 164 8.31 8.17 -11.18
C ASP A 164 8.97 8.16 -9.79
N ASN A 165 8.19 7.83 -8.75
CA ASN A 165 8.70 7.72 -7.39
C ASN A 165 9.76 6.62 -7.25
N LYS A 166 9.53 5.44 -7.84
CA LYS A 166 10.50 4.34 -7.82
C LYS A 166 11.83 4.76 -8.45
N GLU A 167 11.79 5.49 -9.58
CA GLU A 167 12.98 5.98 -10.25
C GLU A 167 13.74 7.00 -9.36
N VAL A 168 13.03 7.96 -8.79
CA VAL A 168 13.61 8.96 -7.87
C VAL A 168 14.24 8.28 -6.65
N MET A 169 13.55 7.32 -6.05
CA MET A 169 14.06 6.61 -4.87
C MET A 169 15.29 5.79 -5.20
N SER A 170 15.29 5.00 -6.29
CA SER A 170 16.40 4.10 -6.62
C SER A 170 17.64 4.86 -7.11
N ASN A 171 17.48 5.81 -8.01
CA ASN A 171 18.60 6.54 -8.61
C ASN A 171 19.13 7.67 -7.71
N GLY A 172 18.26 8.29 -6.91
CA GLY A 172 18.62 9.35 -5.97
C GLY A 172 18.95 8.81 -4.58
N ILE A 173 17.92 8.55 -3.80
CA ILE A 173 18.01 8.29 -2.35
C ILE A 173 18.79 7.02 -2.01
N GLU A 174 18.43 5.89 -2.62
CA GLU A 174 19.10 4.62 -2.35
C GLU A 174 20.55 4.65 -2.80
N ASN A 175 20.81 5.25 -3.96
CA ASN A 175 22.16 5.42 -4.47
C ASN A 175 23.00 6.31 -3.55
N PHE A 176 22.44 7.42 -3.04
CA PHE A 176 23.11 8.27 -2.04
C PHE A 176 23.51 7.46 -0.80
N PHE A 177 22.58 6.74 -0.19
CA PHE A 177 22.86 5.92 1.00
C PHE A 177 23.82 4.75 0.74
N LYS A 178 23.86 4.25 -0.48
CA LYS A 178 24.75 3.15 -0.87
C LYS A 178 26.18 3.58 -1.17
N THR A 179 26.34 4.75 -1.82
CA THR A 179 27.63 5.13 -2.40
C THR A 179 28.20 6.44 -1.90
N GLN A 180 27.37 7.38 -1.41
CA GLN A 180 27.79 8.76 -1.16
C GLN A 180 27.75 9.16 0.32
N VAL A 181 26.93 8.53 1.15
CA VAL A 181 26.74 8.93 2.55
C VAL A 181 28.03 9.02 3.34
N THR A 182 28.97 8.10 3.16
CA THR A 182 30.26 8.10 3.87
C THR A 182 31.10 9.33 3.51
N VAL A 183 31.14 9.68 2.21
CA VAL A 183 31.87 10.87 1.73
C VAL A 183 31.20 12.15 2.22
N PHE A 184 29.87 12.17 2.21
CA PHE A 184 29.09 13.29 2.73
C PHE A 184 29.38 13.53 4.23
N ASP A 185 29.34 12.47 5.04
CA ASP A 185 29.65 12.56 6.47
C ASP A 185 31.09 13.04 6.73
N GLN A 186 32.06 12.54 5.93
CA GLN A 186 33.44 13.02 5.99
C GLN A 186 33.55 14.52 5.66
N ALA A 187 32.82 14.97 4.61
CA ALA A 187 32.81 16.38 4.23
C ALA A 187 32.22 17.27 5.35
N VAL A 188 31.12 16.84 5.97
CA VAL A 188 30.52 17.52 7.13
C VAL A 188 31.48 17.59 8.33
N GLN A 189 32.16 16.49 8.63
CA GLN A 189 33.15 16.47 9.72
C GLN A 189 34.37 17.36 9.41
N PHE A 190 34.84 17.34 8.15
CA PHE A 190 35.93 18.20 7.70
C PHE A 190 35.53 19.67 7.83
N GLU A 191 34.37 20.07 7.35
CA GLU A 191 33.88 21.45 7.48
C GLU A 191 33.84 21.89 8.97
N LYS A 192 33.34 21.03 9.87
CA LYS A 192 33.33 21.33 11.29
C LYS A 192 34.73 21.53 11.88
N SER A 193 35.70 20.75 11.42
CA SER A 193 37.10 20.86 11.89
C SER A 193 37.78 22.16 11.49
N LEU A 194 37.28 22.84 10.43
CA LEU A 194 37.83 24.11 9.94
C LEU A 194 37.28 25.33 10.68
N HIS A 195 36.41 25.15 11.68
CA HIS A 195 35.71 26.24 12.35
C HIS A 195 36.67 27.32 12.91
N ASP A 196 37.77 26.89 13.51
CA ASP A 196 38.74 27.80 14.13
C ASP A 196 39.71 28.45 13.12
N ASP A 197 39.73 27.96 11.88
CA ASP A 197 40.60 28.44 10.80
C ASP A 197 39.88 29.30 9.74
N LEU A 198 38.60 29.63 9.95
CA LEU A 198 37.77 30.34 8.95
C LEU A 198 38.36 31.70 8.52
N ASP A 199 38.92 32.44 9.44
CA ASP A 199 39.54 33.75 9.16
C ASP A 199 40.78 33.58 8.23
N ARG A 200 41.60 32.59 8.48
CA ARG A 200 42.77 32.24 7.66
C ARG A 200 42.38 31.74 6.28
N ILE A 201 41.30 30.94 6.21
CA ILE A 201 40.75 30.45 4.95
C ILE A 201 40.20 31.62 4.11
N ALA A 202 39.55 32.58 4.75
CA ALA A 202 39.03 33.78 4.05
C ALA A 202 40.12 34.63 3.38
N GLU A 203 41.35 34.61 3.90
CA GLU A 203 42.50 35.32 3.33
C GLU A 203 43.10 34.58 2.11
N ASN A 204 42.76 33.32 1.89
CA ASN A 204 43.23 32.49 0.76
C ASN A 204 42.08 32.21 -0.20
N GLU A 205 42.14 32.78 -1.40
CA GLU A 205 41.04 32.68 -2.39
C GLU A 205 40.73 31.24 -2.82
N GLU A 206 41.76 30.40 -3.00
CA GLU A 206 41.56 28.99 -3.40
C GLU A 206 40.93 28.16 -2.25
N ALA A 207 41.42 28.36 -1.02
CA ALA A 207 40.86 27.68 0.15
C ALA A 207 39.41 28.10 0.42
N HIS A 208 39.12 29.42 0.28
CA HIS A 208 37.75 29.93 0.43
C HIS A 208 36.80 29.36 -0.62
N LYS A 209 37.24 29.29 -1.88
CA LYS A 209 36.44 28.68 -2.97
C LYS A 209 36.19 27.20 -2.73
N ALA A 210 37.21 26.43 -2.30
CA ALA A 210 37.06 25.03 -1.98
C ALA A 210 36.07 24.80 -0.82
N LEU A 211 36.17 25.56 0.28
CA LEU A 211 35.25 25.50 1.40
C LEU A 211 33.81 25.80 0.97
N ASN A 212 33.61 26.82 0.15
CA ASN A 212 32.28 27.18 -0.37
C ASN A 212 31.71 26.08 -1.25
N THR A 213 32.53 25.38 -2.02
CA THR A 213 32.07 24.20 -2.80
C THR A 213 31.59 23.05 -1.86
N ILE A 214 32.33 22.77 -0.79
CA ILE A 214 31.91 21.78 0.23
C ILE A 214 30.59 22.20 0.85
N ARG A 215 30.46 23.47 1.26
CA ARG A 215 29.23 24.00 1.86
C ARG A 215 28.01 23.91 0.94
N LEU A 216 28.20 24.18 -0.35
CA LEU A 216 27.11 24.01 -1.33
C LEU A 216 26.59 22.57 -1.37
N ILE A 217 27.44 21.58 -1.18
CA ILE A 217 27.07 20.16 -1.17
C ILE A 217 26.43 19.75 0.18
N THR A 218 27.01 20.22 1.30
CA THR A 218 26.57 19.81 2.65
C THR A 218 25.39 20.60 3.21
N MET A 219 25.06 21.77 2.61
CA MET A 219 23.94 22.63 3.02
C MET A 219 22.69 22.51 2.13
N VAL A 220 22.69 21.62 1.14
CA VAL A 220 21.49 21.37 0.35
C VAL A 220 20.43 20.74 1.25
N GLN A 221 19.40 21.53 1.57
CA GLN A 221 18.21 21.13 2.33
C GLN A 221 17.11 20.66 1.37
#